data_9f9289fe800210bb43cb8c1dbbef5037
#
_entry.id   9f9289fe800210bb43cb8c1dbbef5037
#
_cell.length_a   1.000
_cell.length_b   1.000
_cell.length_c   1.000
_cell.angle_alpha   90.00
_cell.angle_beta   90.00
_cell.angle_gamma   90.00
#
_symmetry.space_group_name_H-M   'P 1'
#
loop_
_entity.id
_entity.type
_entity.pdbx_description
1 polymer ?
#
loop_
_entity_poly.entity_id
_entity_poly.type
_entity_poly.pdbx_seq_one_letter_code
_entity_poly.pdbx_strand_id
1 'polypeptide(L)'
;MTTTFIKAVEIWVPTANRTKLTLKTGHYGELDYFERISRGMQFAYDEGLPGKCWAAGHPLMLKDLGNSYFKRGEEAMTVGLTSATAIPHFVGNDLAAVTVLFCGDNAHHVGAIELWHAPAGDPQMALYDGYFGRAEKFEFSARHTQFSRKVG
;
A
#
# COMPACT_ATOMS: atom_id res chain seq x y z
N MET A 1 -1.65 10.65 -22.56
CA MET A 1 -1.91 9.83 -21.35
C MET A 1 -0.65 9.16 -20.89
N THR A 2 -0.13 9.58 -19.76
CA THR A 2 0.94 8.85 -19.07
C THR A 2 0.30 7.75 -18.22
N THR A 3 0.45 6.51 -18.63
CA THR A 3 0.06 5.37 -17.83
C THR A 3 1.21 5.02 -16.90
N THR A 4 1.03 5.25 -15.61
CA THR A 4 2.00 4.91 -14.58
C THR A 4 1.60 3.62 -13.88
N PHE A 5 2.56 2.90 -13.32
CA PHE A 5 2.30 1.71 -12.50
C PHE A 5 1.60 2.09 -11.19
N ILE A 6 2.08 3.09 -10.49
CA ILE A 6 1.38 3.68 -9.34
C ILE A 6 0.35 4.66 -9.88
N LYS A 7 -0.91 4.38 -9.64
CA LYS A 7 -2.04 5.13 -10.20
C LYS A 7 -2.65 6.11 -9.22
N ALA A 8 -2.58 5.83 -7.94
CA ALA A 8 -3.06 6.72 -6.88
C ALA A 8 -2.25 6.55 -5.61
N VAL A 9 -2.17 7.62 -4.84
CA VAL A 9 -1.55 7.65 -3.51
C VAL A 9 -2.51 8.34 -2.56
N GLU A 10 -2.71 7.78 -1.39
CA GLU A 10 -3.55 8.35 -0.34
C GLU A 10 -2.76 8.49 0.97
N ILE A 11 -3.04 9.56 1.71
CA ILE A 11 -2.56 9.76 3.06
C ILE A 11 -3.76 9.84 4.01
N TRP A 12 -3.86 8.85 4.86
CA TRP A 12 -4.89 8.75 5.90
C TRP A 12 -4.31 9.16 7.23
N VAL A 13 -5.02 9.96 8.00
CA VAL A 13 -4.56 10.45 9.31
C VAL A 13 -5.64 10.21 10.37
N PRO A 14 -5.25 10.01 11.65
CA PRO A 14 -6.21 9.89 12.73
C PRO A 14 -7.07 11.15 12.87
N THR A 15 -8.36 10.95 13.16
CA THR A 15 -9.27 12.02 13.59
C THR A 15 -8.82 12.62 14.93
N ALA A 16 -9.34 13.77 15.29
CA ALA A 16 -8.96 14.45 16.52
C ALA A 16 -9.14 13.59 17.78
N ASN A 17 -10.21 12.78 17.83
CA ASN A 17 -10.44 11.82 18.93
C ASN A 17 -9.72 10.47 18.75
N ARG A 18 -8.94 10.32 17.67
CA ARG A 18 -8.12 9.14 17.34
C ARG A 18 -8.91 7.82 17.29
N THR A 19 -10.18 7.86 16.96
CA THR A 19 -11.02 6.65 16.82
C THR A 19 -11.09 6.12 15.40
N LYS A 20 -10.80 6.98 14.41
CA LYS A 20 -10.88 6.65 12.98
C LYS A 20 -9.75 7.32 12.21
N LEU A 21 -9.53 6.85 10.99
CA LEU A 21 -8.71 7.49 9.98
C LEU A 21 -9.60 8.23 9.00
N THR A 22 -9.18 9.41 8.61
CA THR A 22 -9.80 10.24 7.57
C THR A 22 -8.79 10.58 6.50
N LEU A 23 -9.23 10.76 5.26
CA LEU A 23 -8.34 11.12 4.16
C LEU A 23 -7.85 12.56 4.34
N LYS A 24 -6.54 12.73 4.51
CA LYS A 24 -5.92 14.05 4.58
C LYS A 24 -5.67 14.63 3.20
N THR A 25 -5.07 13.83 2.34
CA THR A 25 -4.75 14.20 0.97
C THR A 25 -4.59 12.95 0.11
N GLY A 26 -4.68 13.12 -1.18
CA GLY A 26 -4.45 12.06 -2.15
C GLY A 26 -4.11 12.63 -3.51
N HIS A 27 -3.43 11.84 -4.30
CA HIS A 27 -3.17 12.10 -5.71
C HIS A 27 -3.74 10.94 -6.52
N TYR A 28 -4.70 11.24 -7.39
CA TYR A 28 -5.49 10.21 -8.08
C TYR A 28 -5.33 10.27 -9.61
N GLY A 29 -4.57 11.23 -10.13
CA GLY A 29 -4.47 11.42 -11.57
C GLY A 29 -5.85 11.66 -12.20
N GLU A 30 -6.24 10.80 -13.13
CA GLU A 30 -7.53 10.87 -13.83
C GLU A 30 -8.64 10.03 -13.14
N LEU A 31 -8.41 9.52 -11.93
CA LEU A 31 -9.34 8.64 -11.21
C LEU A 31 -10.36 9.44 -10.36
N ASP A 32 -11.06 10.39 -10.96
CA ASP A 32 -11.98 11.31 -10.27
C ASP A 32 -13.10 10.60 -9.49
N TYR A 33 -13.60 9.52 -10.03
CA TYR A 33 -14.65 8.72 -9.37
C TYR A 33 -14.12 8.05 -8.11
N PHE A 34 -12.95 7.44 -8.18
CA PHE A 34 -12.31 6.78 -7.05
C PHE A 34 -11.91 7.79 -5.97
N GLU A 35 -11.41 8.96 -6.37
CA GLU A 35 -11.13 10.07 -5.46
C GLU A 35 -12.37 10.49 -4.68
N ARG A 36 -13.48 10.72 -5.37
CA ARG A 36 -14.75 11.16 -4.76
C ARG A 36 -15.24 10.20 -3.70
N ILE A 37 -15.21 8.90 -3.98
CA ILE A 37 -15.59 7.86 -3.02
C ILE A 37 -14.62 7.84 -1.83
N SER A 38 -13.33 7.92 -2.08
CA SER A 38 -12.30 7.89 -1.05
C SER A 38 -12.42 9.05 -0.06
N ARG A 39 -12.76 10.26 -0.54
CA ARG A 39 -12.95 11.43 0.31
C ARG A 39 -14.12 11.31 1.28
N GLY A 40 -15.10 10.49 0.97
CA GLY A 40 -16.27 10.24 1.83
C GLY A 40 -16.05 9.14 2.88
N MET A 41 -14.91 8.46 2.86
CA MET A 41 -14.68 7.30 3.73
C MET A 41 -13.93 7.65 5.01
N GLN A 42 -14.20 6.86 6.05
CA GLN A 42 -13.43 6.79 7.28
C GLN A 42 -13.20 5.32 7.63
N PHE A 43 -12.09 5.04 8.31
CA PHE A 43 -11.75 3.68 8.74
C PHE A 43 -11.46 3.66 10.23
N ALA A 44 -12.16 2.83 10.99
CA ALA A 44 -11.83 2.57 12.37
C ALA A 44 -10.56 1.72 12.50
N TYR A 45 -10.04 1.60 13.71
CA TYR A 45 -8.95 0.67 14.02
C TYR A 45 -9.35 -0.76 13.59
N ASP A 46 -8.45 -1.45 12.91
CA ASP A 46 -8.65 -2.80 12.32
C ASP A 46 -9.77 -2.89 11.27
N GLU A 47 -10.17 -1.77 10.66
CA GLU A 47 -11.20 -1.71 9.63
C GLU A 47 -10.64 -1.28 8.27
N GLY A 48 -10.97 -2.04 7.22
CA GLY A 48 -10.46 -1.78 5.87
C GLY A 48 -8.94 -1.84 5.80
N LEU A 49 -8.35 -1.53 4.67
CA LEU A 49 -6.89 -1.61 4.53
C LEU A 49 -6.16 -0.58 5.42
N PRO A 50 -6.55 0.72 5.47
CA PRO A 50 -5.87 1.66 6.34
C PRO A 50 -5.97 1.31 7.83
N GLY A 51 -7.15 0.93 8.31
CA GLY A 51 -7.37 0.58 9.72
C GLY A 51 -6.67 -0.73 10.12
N LYS A 52 -6.64 -1.71 9.23
CA LYS A 52 -5.88 -2.95 9.45
C LYS A 52 -4.37 -2.71 9.46
N CYS A 53 -3.88 -1.83 8.64
CA CYS A 53 -2.48 -1.42 8.65
C CYS A 53 -2.12 -0.71 9.98
N TRP A 54 -3.01 0.12 10.49
CA TRP A 54 -2.86 0.71 11.83
C TRP A 54 -2.75 -0.37 12.91
N ALA A 55 -3.67 -1.34 12.91
CA ALA A 55 -3.68 -2.42 13.89
C ALA A 55 -2.46 -3.34 13.79
N ALA A 56 -2.02 -3.64 12.56
CA ALA A 56 -0.86 -4.50 12.31
C ALA A 56 0.46 -3.85 12.75
N GLY A 57 0.56 -2.52 12.67
CA GLY A 57 1.79 -1.79 13.01
C GLY A 57 2.95 -2.00 12.02
N HIS A 58 2.68 -2.57 10.87
CA HIS A 58 3.64 -2.81 9.78
C HIS A 58 2.93 -2.72 8.42
N PRO A 59 3.68 -2.61 7.30
CA PRO A 59 3.08 -2.57 5.97
C PRO A 59 2.22 -3.79 5.66
N LEU A 60 1.11 -3.56 4.98
CA LEU A 60 0.20 -4.59 4.46
C LEU A 60 0.05 -4.44 2.95
N MET A 61 -0.06 -5.56 2.26
CA MET A 61 -0.22 -5.60 0.81
C MET A 61 -1.42 -6.44 0.41
N LEU A 62 -2.31 -5.87 -0.41
CA LEU A 62 -3.39 -6.58 -1.07
C LEU A 62 -3.06 -6.71 -2.56
N LYS A 63 -2.92 -7.94 -3.05
CA LYS A 63 -2.50 -8.24 -4.42
C LYS A 63 -3.67 -8.41 -5.37
N ASP A 64 -4.87 -8.59 -4.84
CA ASP A 64 -6.12 -8.72 -5.59
C ASP A 64 -7.23 -7.96 -4.85
N LEU A 65 -7.43 -6.71 -5.23
CA LEU A 65 -8.40 -5.83 -4.57
C LEU A 65 -9.83 -6.32 -4.72
N GLY A 66 -10.17 -6.94 -5.84
CA GLY A 66 -11.52 -7.42 -6.11
C GLY A 66 -11.94 -8.60 -5.24
N ASN A 67 -11.00 -9.44 -4.82
CA ASN A 67 -11.23 -10.64 -4.01
C ASN A 67 -10.63 -10.52 -2.61
N SER A 68 -10.71 -9.35 -2.01
CA SER A 68 -10.12 -9.06 -0.71
C SER A 68 -11.12 -8.36 0.23
N TYR A 69 -10.69 -8.08 1.46
CA TYR A 69 -11.45 -7.26 2.41
C TYR A 69 -11.45 -5.76 2.08
N PHE A 70 -10.89 -5.37 0.95
CA PHE A 70 -10.80 -3.96 0.56
C PHE A 70 -12.20 -3.37 0.32
N LYS A 71 -12.58 -2.35 1.09
CA LYS A 71 -13.95 -1.83 1.08
C LYS A 71 -14.38 -1.12 -0.21
N ARG A 72 -13.42 -0.70 -1.02
CA ARG A 72 -13.64 -0.06 -2.33
C ARG A 72 -13.23 -0.98 -3.48
N GLY A 73 -13.35 -2.30 -3.28
CA GLY A 73 -12.86 -3.30 -4.24
C GLY A 73 -13.54 -3.20 -5.60
N GLU A 74 -14.86 -3.03 -5.63
CA GLU A 74 -15.61 -2.90 -6.88
C GLU A 74 -15.23 -1.62 -7.63
N GLU A 75 -15.16 -0.50 -6.92
CA GLU A 75 -14.78 0.80 -7.47
C GLU A 75 -13.34 0.78 -7.99
N ALA A 76 -12.44 0.16 -7.23
CA ALA A 76 -11.03 0.01 -7.63
C ALA A 76 -10.90 -0.81 -8.93
N MET A 77 -11.61 -1.91 -9.03
CA MET A 77 -11.61 -2.75 -10.24
C MET A 77 -12.16 -2.00 -11.45
N THR A 78 -13.22 -1.24 -11.27
CA THR A 78 -13.83 -0.45 -12.35
C THR A 78 -12.85 0.53 -12.99
N VAL A 79 -11.91 1.07 -12.21
CA VAL A 79 -10.90 2.02 -12.69
C VAL A 79 -9.51 1.38 -12.92
N GLY A 80 -9.43 0.05 -12.92
CA GLY A 80 -8.21 -0.69 -13.27
C GLY A 80 -7.15 -0.76 -12.16
N LEU A 81 -7.53 -0.58 -10.90
CA LEU A 81 -6.66 -0.79 -9.76
C LEU A 81 -6.69 -2.27 -9.36
N THR A 82 -5.51 -2.90 -9.25
CA THR A 82 -5.40 -4.33 -8.98
C THR A 82 -4.81 -4.64 -7.62
N SER A 83 -3.91 -3.79 -7.12
CA SER A 83 -3.25 -3.98 -5.84
C SER A 83 -3.15 -2.69 -5.04
N ALA A 84 -3.01 -2.84 -3.73
CA ALA A 84 -2.75 -1.73 -2.81
C ALA A 84 -1.73 -2.13 -1.76
N THR A 85 -0.83 -1.20 -1.43
CA THR A 85 0.14 -1.34 -0.35
C THR A 85 -0.09 -0.22 0.66
N ALA A 86 -0.35 -0.59 1.90
CA ALA A 86 -0.51 0.35 3.01
C ALA A 86 0.74 0.35 3.90
N ILE A 87 1.22 1.52 4.26
CA ILE A 87 2.44 1.73 5.05
C ILE A 87 2.10 2.62 6.24
N PRO A 88 2.24 2.12 7.50
CA PRO A 88 1.96 2.92 8.67
C PRO A 88 3.19 3.77 9.03
N HIS A 89 2.92 4.98 9.51
CA HIS A 89 3.92 5.91 10.02
C HIS A 89 3.62 6.23 11.47
N PHE A 90 4.53 5.88 12.36
CA PHE A 90 4.40 6.12 13.80
C PHE A 90 5.38 7.19 14.27
N VAL A 91 4.94 7.97 15.25
CA VAL A 91 5.81 8.81 16.08
C VAL A 91 5.72 8.25 17.50
N GLY A 92 6.78 7.60 17.94
CA GLY A 92 6.72 6.76 19.14
C GLY A 92 5.72 5.61 18.96
N ASN A 93 4.75 5.49 19.85
CA ASN A 93 3.69 4.50 19.77
C ASN A 93 2.40 5.00 19.10
N ASP A 94 2.37 6.27 18.69
CA ASP A 94 1.20 6.90 18.10
C ASP A 94 1.25 6.88 16.59
N LEU A 95 0.18 6.39 15.96
CA LEU A 95 0.04 6.47 14.51
C LEU A 95 -0.06 7.94 14.07
N ALA A 96 0.82 8.37 13.19
CA ALA A 96 0.77 9.69 12.56
C ALA A 96 0.00 9.66 11.24
N ALA A 97 0.20 8.64 10.43
CA ALA A 97 -0.44 8.50 9.12
C ALA A 97 -0.38 7.06 8.61
N VAL A 98 -1.22 6.75 7.63
CA VAL A 98 -1.09 5.57 6.76
C VAL A 98 -1.03 6.05 5.32
N THR A 99 0.05 5.71 4.62
CA THR A 99 0.16 5.90 3.17
C THR A 99 -0.38 4.67 2.45
N VAL A 100 -1.24 4.87 1.45
CA VAL A 100 -1.72 3.78 0.59
C VAL A 100 -1.31 4.07 -0.85
N LEU A 101 -0.59 3.12 -1.45
CA LEU A 101 -0.21 3.14 -2.86
C LEU A 101 -1.10 2.19 -3.64
N PHE A 102 -1.77 2.68 -4.68
CA PHE A 102 -2.58 1.86 -5.57
C PHE A 102 -1.88 1.64 -6.90
N CYS A 103 -1.83 0.39 -7.32
CA CYS A 103 -1.18 -0.02 -8.55
C CYS A 103 -2.16 -0.72 -9.49
N GLY A 104 -1.89 -0.62 -10.77
CA GLY A 104 -2.60 -1.35 -11.81
C GLY A 104 -1.64 -1.70 -12.94
N ASP A 105 -1.66 -2.95 -13.37
CA ASP A 105 -0.89 -3.40 -14.53
C ASP A 105 -1.53 -2.92 -15.82
N ASN A 106 -0.71 -2.58 -16.79
CA ASN A 106 -1.13 -2.42 -18.17
C ASN A 106 -0.14 -3.12 -19.12
N ALA A 107 -0.53 -3.20 -20.41
CA ALA A 107 0.26 -3.91 -21.42
C ALA A 107 1.65 -3.27 -21.68
N HIS A 108 1.85 -2.02 -21.29
CA HIS A 108 3.03 -1.23 -21.64
C HIS A 108 3.95 -0.91 -20.45
N HIS A 109 3.49 -1.09 -19.21
CA HIS A 109 4.26 -0.76 -18.03
C HIS A 109 4.25 -1.95 -17.06
N VAL A 110 5.43 -2.44 -16.79
CA VAL A 110 5.68 -3.45 -15.77
C VAL A 110 6.34 -2.75 -14.59
N GLY A 111 5.80 -2.97 -13.40
CA GLY A 111 6.33 -2.40 -12.19
C GLY A 111 6.22 -3.39 -11.03
N ALA A 112 6.90 -3.08 -9.95
CA ALA A 112 6.87 -3.88 -8.73
C ALA A 112 6.91 -2.98 -7.50
N ILE A 113 6.31 -3.45 -6.42
CA ILE A 113 6.48 -2.92 -5.07
C ILE A 113 7.03 -4.03 -4.21
N GLU A 114 8.12 -3.75 -3.52
CA GLU A 114 8.80 -4.70 -2.63
C GLU A 114 8.80 -4.18 -1.21
N LEU A 115 8.55 -5.08 -0.26
CA LEU A 115 8.71 -4.83 1.17
C LEU A 115 9.87 -5.68 1.67
N TRP A 116 10.92 -5.01 2.11
CA TRP A 116 12.14 -5.64 2.62
C TRP A 116 12.17 -5.56 4.14
N HIS A 117 12.59 -6.64 4.78
CA HIS A 117 12.60 -6.78 6.24
C HIS A 117 13.96 -7.26 6.74
N ALA A 118 14.44 -6.59 7.78
CA ALA A 118 15.60 -7.04 8.55
C ALA A 118 15.13 -7.37 9.97
N PRO A 119 15.10 -8.64 10.39
CA PRO A 119 14.79 -9.00 11.75
C PRO A 119 15.74 -8.33 12.75
N ALA A 120 15.28 -8.08 13.97
CA ALA A 120 16.11 -7.50 15.02
C ALA A 120 17.34 -8.38 15.26
N GLY A 121 18.55 -7.77 15.19
CA GLY A 121 19.82 -8.49 15.35
C GLY A 121 20.34 -9.20 14.11
N ASP A 122 19.57 -9.24 13.01
CA ASP A 122 20.04 -9.78 11.73
C ASP A 122 20.70 -8.65 10.90
N PRO A 123 21.94 -8.84 10.41
CA PRO A 123 22.60 -7.86 9.57
C PRO A 123 22.09 -7.85 8.12
N GLN A 124 21.21 -8.77 7.76
CA GLN A 124 20.73 -8.94 6.39
C GLN A 124 19.24 -8.59 6.28
N MET A 125 18.86 -8.05 5.12
CA MET A 125 17.48 -7.85 4.72
C MET A 125 17.09 -8.88 3.66
N ALA A 126 15.90 -9.44 3.80
CA ALA A 126 15.27 -10.31 2.82
C ALA A 126 13.92 -9.77 2.40
N LEU A 127 13.45 -10.19 1.22
CA LEU A 127 12.12 -9.84 0.76
C LEU A 127 11.07 -10.40 1.72
N TYR A 128 10.27 -9.49 2.30
CA TYR A 128 9.16 -9.85 3.17
C TYR A 128 7.89 -10.15 2.36
N ASP A 129 7.54 -9.24 1.46
CA ASP A 129 6.42 -9.37 0.54
C ASP A 129 6.65 -8.49 -0.69
N GLY A 130 5.87 -8.72 -1.74
CA GLY A 130 5.96 -7.92 -2.95
C GLY A 130 4.79 -8.14 -3.88
N TYR A 131 4.45 -7.12 -4.66
CA TYR A 131 3.58 -7.19 -5.81
C TYR A 131 4.41 -6.99 -7.08
N PHE A 132 4.42 -7.96 -7.96
CA PHE A 132 5.27 -7.99 -9.14
C PHE A 132 4.47 -7.98 -10.44
N GLY A 133 3.16 -8.17 -10.38
CA GLY A 133 2.30 -8.19 -11.56
C GLY A 133 2.85 -9.13 -12.64
N ARG A 134 3.23 -8.56 -13.78
CA ARG A 134 3.83 -9.30 -14.90
C ARG A 134 5.34 -9.52 -14.79
N ALA A 135 5.97 -9.06 -13.72
CA ALA A 135 7.42 -9.15 -13.53
C ALA A 135 7.86 -10.43 -12.79
N GLU A 136 7.32 -11.60 -13.15
CA GLU A 136 7.58 -12.88 -12.48
C GLU A 136 9.07 -13.23 -12.37
N LYS A 137 9.85 -12.97 -13.42
CA LYS A 137 11.29 -13.22 -13.40
C LYS A 137 12.02 -12.34 -12.41
N PHE A 138 11.56 -11.11 -12.24
CA PHE A 138 12.10 -10.18 -11.26
C PHE A 138 11.74 -10.61 -9.84
N GLU A 139 10.53 -11.12 -9.63
CA GLU A 139 10.11 -11.71 -8.36
C GLU A 139 11.04 -12.84 -7.92
N PHE A 140 11.34 -13.76 -8.80
CA PHE A 140 12.27 -14.86 -8.50
C PHE A 140 13.64 -14.33 -8.04
N SER A 141 14.19 -13.34 -8.75
CA SER A 141 15.45 -12.71 -8.39
C SER A 141 15.40 -12.04 -7.03
N ALA A 142 14.33 -11.27 -6.76
CA ALA A 142 14.15 -10.56 -5.49
C ALA A 142 14.07 -11.52 -4.30
N ARG A 143 13.34 -12.64 -4.43
CA ARG A 143 13.22 -13.65 -3.36
C ARG A 143 14.55 -14.33 -3.01
N HIS A 144 15.51 -14.36 -3.94
CA HIS A 144 16.82 -14.97 -3.74
C HIS A 144 17.93 -13.93 -3.46
N THR A 145 17.56 -12.65 -3.33
CA THR A 145 18.50 -11.57 -3.02
C THR A 145 18.47 -11.23 -1.52
N GLN A 146 19.63 -10.95 -0.98
CA GLN A 146 19.79 -10.43 0.38
C GLN A 146 20.62 -9.15 0.34
N PHE A 147 20.28 -8.19 1.15
CA PHE A 147 21.02 -6.96 1.30
C PHE A 147 21.69 -6.90 2.68
N SER A 148 22.99 -6.71 2.71
CA SER A 148 23.73 -6.52 3.96
C SER A 148 23.53 -5.11 4.47
N ARG A 149 23.29 -5.00 5.79
CA ARG A 149 23.32 -3.72 6.48
C ARG A 149 24.76 -3.21 6.47
N LYS A 150 25.01 -2.05 5.86
CA LYS A 150 26.31 -1.39 6.06
C LYS A 150 26.37 -0.96 7.52
N VAL A 151 27.29 -1.55 8.27
CA VAL A 151 27.68 -1.03 9.58
C VAL A 151 28.53 0.20 9.29
N GLY A 152 27.96 1.39 9.53
CA GLY A 152 28.68 2.65 9.48
C GLY A 152 29.53 2.84 10.71
#